data_1065ee0ed0a46cfc28442933cd55c063
#
_entry.id   1065ee0ed0a46cfc28442933cd55c063
#
_cell.length_a   1.000
_cell.length_b   1.000
_cell.length_c   1.000
_cell.angle_alpha   90.00
_cell.angle_beta   90.00
_cell.angle_gamma   90.00
#
_symmetry.space_group_name_H-M   'P 1'
#
loop_
_entity.id
_entity.type
_entity.pdbx_description
1 polymer ?
#
loop_
_entity_poly.entity_id
_entity_poly.type
_entity_poly.pdbx_seq_one_letter_code
_entity_poly.pdbx_strand_id
1 'polypeptide(L)'
;MEIPKQLIDCLDQNKVQYEILRHSEAVTAQRIAQAEHVKGRHQAKVVMLKSGDLHLMVVLPADHHIDLEKIEKAIGKPVSLGKENDFKSLFPDSVIGAMPPFGNLYGLPTYVDKHLAEQDYIVFEAGTHTDAIKMSYSDYEKIVKPKVEDLAIKFQPMKGA
;
A
#
# COMPACT_ATOMS: atom_id res chain seq x y z
N MET A 1 18.21 6.56 0.70
CA MET A 1 17.67 5.48 1.56
C MET A 1 17.52 4.22 0.72
N GLU A 2 17.71 3.09 1.29
CA GLU A 2 17.64 1.79 0.60
C GLU A 2 16.34 1.09 0.94
N ILE A 3 16.04 0.02 0.20
CA ILE A 3 14.92 -0.87 0.55
C ILE A 3 15.11 -1.36 1.98
N PRO A 4 14.09 -1.28 2.85
CA PRO A 4 14.24 -1.73 4.23
C PRO A 4 14.69 -3.18 4.33
N LYS A 5 15.72 -3.42 5.12
CA LYS A 5 16.26 -4.76 5.29
C LYS A 5 15.20 -5.71 5.85
N GLN A 6 14.39 -5.25 6.80
CA GLN A 6 13.34 -6.10 7.38
C GLN A 6 12.32 -6.57 6.35
N LEU A 7 12.06 -5.79 5.31
CA LEU A 7 11.16 -6.19 4.22
C LEU A 7 11.79 -7.33 3.42
N ILE A 8 13.03 -7.18 2.99
CA ILE A 8 13.75 -8.20 2.24
C ILE A 8 13.89 -9.48 3.07
N ASP A 9 14.27 -9.36 4.34
CA ASP A 9 14.39 -10.51 5.23
C ASP A 9 13.06 -11.24 5.39
N CYS A 10 11.96 -10.49 5.49
CA CYS A 10 10.62 -11.06 5.60
C CYS A 10 10.26 -11.88 4.35
N LEU A 11 10.50 -11.33 3.17
CA LEU A 11 10.21 -12.01 1.90
C LEU A 11 11.08 -13.26 1.74
N ASP A 12 12.37 -13.16 2.04
CA ASP A 12 13.31 -14.27 1.90
C ASP A 12 13.03 -15.39 2.90
N GLN A 13 12.71 -15.04 4.14
CA GLN A 13 12.37 -16.02 5.17
C GLN A 13 11.08 -16.79 4.85
N ASN A 14 10.14 -16.13 4.17
CA ASN A 14 8.90 -16.78 3.75
C ASN A 14 9.04 -17.52 2.42
N LYS A 15 10.22 -17.47 1.80
CA LYS A 15 10.55 -18.19 0.55
C LYS A 15 9.61 -17.86 -0.60
N VAL A 16 9.15 -16.62 -0.65
CA VAL A 16 8.27 -16.15 -1.73
C VAL A 16 9.10 -15.62 -2.89
N GLN A 17 8.54 -15.71 -4.10
CA GLN A 17 9.17 -15.13 -5.28
C GLN A 17 8.77 -13.67 -5.41
N TYR A 18 9.73 -12.82 -5.72
CA TYR A 18 9.48 -11.41 -5.95
C TYR A 18 10.52 -10.84 -6.90
N GLU A 19 10.17 -9.72 -7.53
CA GLU A 19 11.10 -8.98 -8.40
C GLU A 19 11.28 -7.58 -7.85
N ILE A 20 12.52 -7.09 -7.87
CA ILE A 20 12.81 -5.70 -7.57
C ILE A 20 12.83 -4.94 -8.89
N LEU A 21 11.99 -3.92 -9.01
CA LEU A 21 11.87 -3.07 -10.18
C LEU A 21 12.42 -1.69 -9.84
N ARG A 22 13.42 -1.23 -10.58
CA ARG A 22 14.00 0.09 -10.37
C ARG A 22 13.49 1.03 -11.42
N HIS A 23 13.15 2.24 -11.02
CA HIS A 23 12.60 3.25 -11.93
C HIS A 23 13.13 4.63 -11.53
N SER A 24 12.95 5.61 -12.42
CA SER A 24 13.25 6.99 -12.08
C SER A 24 12.30 7.46 -10.98
N GLU A 25 12.73 8.43 -10.18
CA GLU A 25 11.91 8.95 -9.09
C GLU A 25 10.55 9.43 -9.60
N ALA A 26 9.49 8.84 -9.07
CA ALA A 26 8.12 9.17 -9.40
C ALA A 26 7.35 9.51 -8.13
N VAL A 27 6.52 10.54 -8.19
CA VAL A 27 5.87 11.08 -7.01
C VAL A 27 4.57 10.36 -6.65
N THR A 28 3.89 9.77 -7.64
CA THR A 28 2.58 9.13 -7.44
C THR A 28 2.60 7.68 -7.88
N ALA A 29 1.73 6.87 -7.25
CA ALA A 29 1.56 5.46 -7.63
C ALA A 29 1.15 5.31 -9.10
N GLN A 30 0.34 6.24 -9.63
CA GLN A 30 -0.07 6.20 -11.04
C GLN A 30 1.11 6.42 -11.98
N ARG A 31 2.01 7.33 -11.63
CA ARG A 31 3.23 7.57 -12.44
C ARG A 31 4.17 6.37 -12.37
N ILE A 32 4.26 5.73 -11.22
CA ILE A 32 5.04 4.50 -11.06
C ILE A 32 4.45 3.40 -11.95
N ALA A 33 3.14 3.25 -11.95
CA ALA A 33 2.45 2.28 -12.80
C ALA A 33 2.78 2.50 -14.28
N GLN A 34 2.80 3.75 -14.74
CA GLN A 34 3.18 4.08 -16.12
C GLN A 34 4.65 3.74 -16.40
N ALA A 35 5.55 4.12 -15.48
CA ALA A 35 6.99 3.89 -15.64
C ALA A 35 7.33 2.39 -15.69
N GLU A 36 6.59 1.58 -14.93
CA GLU A 36 6.79 0.14 -14.85
C GLU A 36 5.95 -0.65 -15.85
N HIS A 37 5.14 0.04 -16.67
CA HIS A 37 4.15 -0.58 -17.55
C HIS A 37 3.16 -1.48 -16.78
N VAL A 38 2.89 -1.15 -15.53
CA VAL A 38 1.96 -1.87 -14.66
C VAL A 38 0.62 -1.15 -14.65
N LYS A 39 -0.47 -1.88 -14.84
CA LYS A 39 -1.81 -1.28 -14.77
C LYS A 39 -2.10 -0.81 -13.34
N GLY A 40 -2.83 0.31 -13.22
CA GLY A 40 -3.16 0.90 -11.92
C GLY A 40 -3.84 -0.06 -10.95
N ARG A 41 -4.63 -1.02 -11.46
CA ARG A 41 -5.32 -2.01 -10.61
C ARG A 41 -4.35 -2.94 -9.86
N HIS A 42 -3.13 -3.14 -10.37
CA HIS A 42 -2.10 -3.98 -9.75
C HIS A 42 -1.16 -3.17 -8.84
N GLN A 43 -1.13 -1.86 -9.01
CA GLN A 43 -0.25 -0.99 -8.23
C GLN A 43 -0.88 -0.73 -6.88
N ALA A 44 -0.27 -1.23 -5.82
CA ALA A 44 -0.74 -1.03 -4.46
C ALA A 44 -0.20 0.28 -3.89
N LYS A 45 -1.08 1.13 -3.40
CA LYS A 45 -0.69 2.34 -2.70
C LYS A 45 -1.13 2.27 -1.23
N VAL A 46 -0.39 2.95 -0.38
CA VAL A 46 -0.60 2.98 1.07
C VAL A 46 -1.18 4.32 1.48
N VAL A 47 -2.25 4.29 2.26
CA VAL A 47 -2.82 5.48 2.89
C VAL A 47 -2.86 5.22 4.39
N MET A 48 -2.27 6.12 5.17
CA MET A 48 -2.28 6.03 6.63
C MET A 48 -3.49 6.76 7.19
N LEU A 49 -4.23 6.08 8.04
CA LEU A 49 -5.39 6.63 8.72
C LEU A 49 -5.18 6.64 10.23
N LYS A 50 -5.98 7.45 10.89
CA LYS A 50 -5.94 7.61 12.34
C LYS A 50 -7.34 7.44 12.90
N SER A 51 -7.46 6.69 13.99
CA SER A 51 -8.69 6.56 14.78
C SER A 51 -8.31 6.70 16.25
N GLY A 52 -8.56 7.88 16.84
CA GLY A 52 -8.03 8.21 18.17
C GLY A 52 -6.51 8.18 18.15
N ASP A 53 -5.91 7.38 19.02
CA ASP A 53 -4.45 7.19 19.07
C ASP A 53 -3.98 6.03 18.21
N LEU A 54 -4.89 5.32 17.55
CA LEU A 54 -4.57 4.17 16.72
C LEU A 54 -4.26 4.61 15.29
N HIS A 55 -3.14 4.13 14.75
CA HIS A 55 -2.79 4.30 13.35
C HIS A 55 -3.14 3.04 12.58
N LEU A 56 -3.69 3.21 11.39
CA LEU A 56 -4.14 2.12 10.53
C LEU A 56 -3.51 2.28 9.16
N MET A 57 -3.12 1.16 8.57
CA MET A 57 -2.63 1.16 7.19
C MET A 57 -3.73 0.63 6.28
N VAL A 58 -4.08 1.40 5.24
CA VAL A 58 -5.01 0.97 4.20
C VAL A 58 -4.26 0.86 2.89
N VAL A 59 -4.42 -0.28 2.22
CA VAL A 59 -3.76 -0.58 0.95
C VAL A 59 -4.83 -0.74 -0.11
N LEU A 60 -4.67 -0.03 -1.22
CA LEU A 60 -5.68 0.00 -2.27
C LEU A 60 -5.02 0.15 -3.65
N PRO A 61 -5.74 -0.18 -4.74
CA PRO A 61 -5.20 0.01 -6.08
C PRO A 61 -4.98 1.48 -6.42
N ALA A 62 -3.97 1.77 -7.24
CA ALA A 62 -3.66 3.14 -7.66
C ALA A 62 -4.77 3.80 -8.48
N ASP A 63 -5.64 3.03 -9.12
CA ASP A 63 -6.78 3.55 -9.87
C ASP A 63 -8.05 3.75 -9.01
N HIS A 64 -7.88 3.70 -7.70
CA HIS A 64 -8.94 3.94 -6.72
C HIS A 64 -8.51 5.03 -5.74
N HIS A 65 -9.48 5.61 -5.04
CA HIS A 65 -9.24 6.46 -3.87
C HIS A 65 -10.02 5.92 -2.69
N ILE A 66 -9.58 6.23 -1.47
CA ILE A 66 -10.24 5.75 -0.27
C ILE A 66 -11.63 6.39 -0.12
N ASP A 67 -12.55 5.63 0.45
CA ASP A 67 -13.87 6.11 0.86
C ASP A 67 -13.95 6.01 2.38
N LEU A 68 -13.89 7.14 3.07
CA LEU A 68 -13.86 7.16 4.53
C LEU A 68 -15.13 6.56 5.14
N GLU A 69 -16.29 6.74 4.52
CA GLU A 69 -17.53 6.14 5.02
C GLU A 69 -17.48 4.61 4.99
N LYS A 70 -16.98 4.05 3.88
CA LYS A 70 -16.80 2.59 3.77
C LYS A 70 -15.82 2.08 4.81
N ILE A 71 -14.73 2.80 5.03
CA ILE A 71 -13.70 2.43 5.99
C ILE A 71 -14.27 2.47 7.42
N GLU A 72 -14.97 3.54 7.77
CA GLU A 72 -15.59 3.65 9.09
C GLU A 72 -16.58 2.52 9.35
N LYS A 73 -17.37 2.16 8.32
CA LYS A 73 -18.31 1.05 8.41
C LYS A 73 -17.59 -0.29 8.62
N ALA A 74 -16.48 -0.51 7.92
CA ALA A 74 -15.71 -1.74 8.03
C ALA A 74 -15.00 -1.87 9.38
N ILE A 75 -14.49 -0.77 9.90
CA ILE A 75 -13.71 -0.74 11.15
C ILE A 75 -14.62 -0.58 12.36
N GLY A 76 -15.76 0.08 12.20
CA GLY A 76 -16.68 0.35 13.29
C GLY A 76 -16.29 1.53 14.18
N LYS A 77 -15.41 2.41 13.68
CA LYS A 77 -14.90 3.58 14.42
C LYS A 77 -14.72 4.75 13.47
N PRO A 78 -14.83 5.99 13.97
CA PRO A 78 -14.49 7.16 13.17
C PRO A 78 -13.01 7.15 12.79
N VAL A 79 -12.70 7.53 11.53
CA VAL A 79 -11.34 7.62 11.04
C VAL A 79 -11.11 8.96 10.35
N SER A 80 -9.85 9.38 10.32
CA SER A 80 -9.41 10.55 9.59
C SER A 80 -8.09 10.24 8.91
N LEU A 81 -7.71 11.05 7.91
CA LEU A 81 -6.41 10.93 7.28
C LEU A 81 -5.31 11.21 8.29
N GLY A 82 -4.33 10.32 8.36
CA GLY A 82 -3.14 10.55 9.16
C GLY A 82 -2.29 11.65 8.53
N LYS A 83 -1.77 12.53 9.36
CA LYS A 83 -0.81 13.55 8.91
C LYS A 83 0.59 12.96 8.97
N GLU A 84 1.48 13.45 8.11
CA GLU A 84 2.86 12.98 8.07
C GLU A 84 3.50 12.97 9.47
N ASN A 85 3.31 14.03 10.25
CA ASN A 85 3.86 14.12 11.60
C ASN A 85 3.28 13.07 12.56
N ASP A 86 2.09 12.54 12.28
CA ASP A 86 1.45 11.54 13.13
C ASP A 86 2.08 10.15 12.95
N PHE A 87 2.57 9.83 11.76
CA PHE A 87 3.05 8.47 11.47
C PHE A 87 4.51 8.39 11.01
N LYS A 88 5.17 9.52 10.81
CA LYS A 88 6.56 9.58 10.33
C LYS A 88 7.52 8.69 11.14
N SER A 89 7.39 8.72 12.46
CA SER A 89 8.26 7.97 13.36
C SER A 89 8.00 6.45 13.31
N LEU A 90 6.88 6.03 12.75
CA LEU A 90 6.55 4.61 12.63
C LEU A 90 7.35 3.91 11.53
N PHE A 91 7.90 4.69 10.57
CA PHE A 91 8.61 4.17 9.42
C PHE A 91 10.03 4.75 9.32
N PRO A 92 10.91 4.41 10.28
CA PRO A 92 12.25 5.01 10.30
C PRO A 92 13.14 4.56 9.14
N ASP A 93 12.80 3.45 8.50
CA ASP A 93 13.57 2.84 7.41
C ASP A 93 12.98 3.09 6.02
N SER A 94 11.96 3.94 5.92
CA SER A 94 11.28 4.23 4.65
C SER A 94 11.16 5.74 4.41
N VAL A 95 11.21 6.11 3.14
CA VAL A 95 10.85 7.47 2.74
C VAL A 95 9.34 7.62 2.89
N ILE A 96 8.90 8.72 3.50
CA ILE A 96 7.46 8.97 3.68
C ILE A 96 6.81 9.14 2.30
N GLY A 97 5.70 8.42 2.10
CA GLY A 97 5.03 8.33 0.82
C GLY A 97 5.43 7.09 0.01
N ALA A 98 6.51 6.40 0.41
CA ALA A 98 6.98 5.17 -0.24
C ALA A 98 7.00 3.97 0.71
N MET A 99 6.26 4.03 1.81
CA MET A 99 6.20 2.94 2.78
C MET A 99 5.66 1.66 2.12
N PRO A 100 6.29 0.49 2.37
CA PRO A 100 5.78 -0.76 1.85
C PRO A 100 4.46 -1.14 2.55
N PRO A 101 3.56 -1.84 1.86
CA PRO A 101 2.23 -2.18 2.42
C PRO A 101 2.30 -3.37 3.39
N PHE A 102 3.27 -3.37 4.28
CA PHE A 102 3.53 -4.43 5.24
C PHE A 102 3.39 -3.90 6.67
N GLY A 103 2.16 -3.54 7.03
CA GLY A 103 1.88 -3.01 8.37
C GLY A 103 2.35 -3.93 9.49
N ASN A 104 2.37 -5.24 9.24
CA ASN A 104 2.84 -6.23 10.20
C ASN A 104 4.31 -6.02 10.63
N LEU A 105 5.14 -5.41 9.77
CA LEU A 105 6.54 -5.11 10.10
C LEU A 105 6.67 -3.90 11.02
N TYR A 106 5.61 -3.10 11.12
CA TYR A 106 5.61 -1.83 11.87
C TYR A 106 4.59 -1.83 13.01
N GLY A 107 4.03 -3.00 13.33
CA GLY A 107 3.05 -3.12 14.41
C GLY A 107 1.72 -2.45 14.12
N LEU A 108 1.33 -2.36 12.84
CA LEU A 108 0.13 -1.65 12.41
C LEU A 108 -0.92 -2.62 11.86
N PRO A 109 -2.20 -2.44 12.21
CA PRO A 109 -3.27 -3.15 11.50
C PRO A 109 -3.26 -2.77 10.03
N THR A 110 -3.40 -3.76 9.15
CA THR A 110 -3.41 -3.56 7.70
C THR A 110 -4.75 -3.99 7.14
N TYR A 111 -5.38 -3.08 6.41
CA TYR A 111 -6.63 -3.31 5.70
C TYR A 111 -6.36 -3.20 4.20
N VAL A 112 -6.85 -4.16 3.43
CA VAL A 112 -6.68 -4.17 1.98
C VAL A 112 -8.04 -4.02 1.32
N ASP A 113 -8.13 -3.12 0.35
CA ASP A 113 -9.36 -2.97 -0.44
C ASP A 113 -9.59 -4.23 -1.30
N LYS A 114 -10.83 -4.67 -1.35
CA LYS A 114 -11.21 -5.91 -2.04
C LYS A 114 -10.78 -5.95 -3.51
N HIS A 115 -10.73 -4.80 -4.19
CA HIS A 115 -10.35 -4.76 -5.60
C HIS A 115 -8.89 -5.14 -5.82
N LEU A 116 -8.02 -4.79 -4.85
CA LEU A 116 -6.61 -5.23 -4.89
C LEU A 116 -6.50 -6.73 -4.63
N ALA A 117 -7.30 -7.24 -3.71
CA ALA A 117 -7.30 -8.67 -3.36
C ALA A 117 -7.78 -9.57 -4.50
N GLU A 118 -8.45 -9.02 -5.51
CA GLU A 118 -8.89 -9.75 -6.70
C GLU A 118 -7.77 -9.96 -7.72
N GLN A 119 -6.63 -9.30 -7.55
CA GLN A 119 -5.54 -9.36 -8.51
C GLN A 119 -4.63 -10.57 -8.27
N ASP A 120 -4.00 -11.05 -9.34
CA ASP A 120 -3.05 -12.16 -9.25
C ASP A 120 -1.68 -11.72 -8.71
N TYR A 121 -1.29 -10.46 -9.02
CA TYR A 121 -0.04 -9.89 -8.53
C TYR A 121 -0.24 -8.42 -8.16
N ILE A 122 0.66 -7.93 -7.34
CA ILE A 122 0.73 -6.52 -6.95
C ILE A 122 2.14 -5.98 -7.14
N VAL A 123 2.22 -4.68 -7.34
CA VAL A 123 3.48 -3.94 -7.37
C VAL A 123 3.35 -2.81 -6.35
N PHE A 124 4.36 -2.63 -5.52
CA PHE A 124 4.33 -1.59 -4.48
C PHE A 124 5.70 -0.94 -4.31
N GLU A 125 5.70 0.30 -3.83
CA GLU A 125 6.95 0.98 -3.48
C GLU A 125 7.58 0.29 -2.28
N ALA A 126 8.90 0.14 -2.33
CA ALA A 126 9.66 -0.65 -1.35
C ALA A 126 10.50 0.24 -0.42
N GLY A 127 9.88 1.27 0.13
CA GLY A 127 10.55 2.17 1.10
C GLY A 127 11.30 3.31 0.46
N THR A 128 11.42 3.34 -0.85
CA THR A 128 12.04 4.43 -1.61
C THR A 128 11.17 4.75 -2.83
N HIS A 129 11.35 5.94 -3.40
CA HIS A 129 10.61 6.33 -4.61
C HIS A 129 11.23 5.80 -5.90
N THR A 130 12.34 5.05 -5.82
CA THR A 130 13.03 4.50 -6.99
C THR A 130 13.01 2.98 -7.04
N ASP A 131 12.51 2.33 -6.00
CA ASP A 131 12.47 0.87 -5.92
C ASP A 131 11.04 0.39 -5.69
N ALA A 132 10.59 -0.53 -6.52
CA ALA A 132 9.30 -1.20 -6.36
C ALA A 132 9.53 -2.70 -6.29
N ILE A 133 8.57 -3.42 -5.72
CA ILE A 133 8.60 -4.88 -5.66
C ILE A 133 7.32 -5.40 -6.29
N LYS A 134 7.47 -6.43 -7.12
CA LYS A 134 6.37 -7.18 -7.70
C LYS A 134 6.33 -8.57 -7.08
N MET A 135 5.17 -8.97 -6.61
CA MET A 135 4.96 -10.30 -6.03
C MET A 135 3.51 -10.75 -6.22
N SER A 136 3.25 -12.05 -6.03
CA SER A 136 1.87 -12.53 -6.09
C SER A 136 1.07 -11.98 -4.93
N TYR A 137 -0.21 -11.66 -5.18
CA TYR A 137 -1.08 -11.19 -4.11
C TYR A 137 -1.29 -12.29 -3.05
N SER A 138 -1.40 -13.55 -3.47
CA SER A 138 -1.63 -14.64 -2.50
C SER A 138 -0.47 -14.79 -1.51
N ASP A 139 0.77 -14.60 -1.96
CA ASP A 139 1.92 -14.62 -1.05
C ASP A 139 1.91 -13.43 -0.10
N TYR A 140 1.57 -12.25 -0.63
CA TYR A 140 1.41 -11.04 0.18
C TYR A 140 0.38 -11.26 1.29
N GLU A 141 -0.78 -11.80 0.93
CA GLU A 141 -1.87 -12.03 1.90
C GLU A 141 -1.46 -13.02 2.99
N LYS A 142 -0.73 -14.07 2.63
CA LYS A 142 -0.24 -15.06 3.61
C LYS A 142 0.73 -14.46 4.61
N ILE A 143 1.57 -13.51 4.17
CA ILE A 143 2.56 -12.87 5.03
C ILE A 143 1.93 -11.80 5.91
N VAL A 144 1.18 -10.89 5.30
CA VAL A 144 0.65 -9.70 5.98
C VAL A 144 -0.62 -10.03 6.77
N LYS A 145 -1.41 -10.97 6.29
CA LYS A 145 -2.71 -11.34 6.87
C LYS A 145 -3.60 -10.13 7.09
N PRO A 146 -3.84 -9.35 6.03
CA PRO A 146 -4.65 -8.14 6.14
C PRO A 146 -6.12 -8.48 6.30
N LYS A 147 -6.88 -7.51 6.77
CA LYS A 147 -8.35 -7.58 6.69
C LYS A 147 -8.77 -7.03 5.34
N VAL A 148 -9.46 -7.85 4.54
CA VAL A 148 -9.93 -7.47 3.21
C VAL A 148 -11.36 -6.98 3.30
N GLU A 149 -11.60 -5.75 2.87
CA GLU A 149 -12.90 -5.11 2.96
C GLU A 149 -13.12 -4.18 1.76
N ASP A 150 -14.34 -3.72 1.58
CA ASP A 150 -14.67 -2.71 0.58
C ASP A 150 -14.32 -1.33 1.16
N LEU A 151 -13.22 -0.73 0.69
CA LEU A 151 -12.64 0.46 1.32
C LEU A 151 -12.45 1.63 0.34
N ALA A 152 -12.67 1.42 -0.96
CA ALA A 152 -12.27 2.36 -1.98
C ALA A 152 -13.28 2.48 -3.11
N ILE A 153 -13.16 3.57 -3.87
CA ILE A 153 -13.98 3.85 -5.05
C ILE A 153 -13.03 4.07 -6.23
N LYS A 154 -13.35 3.46 -7.37
CA LYS A 154 -12.58 3.65 -8.59
C LYS A 154 -12.66 5.08 -9.07
N PHE A 155 -11.56 5.63 -9.57
CA PHE A 155 -11.55 6.95 -10.19
C PHE A 155 -12.53 6.98 -11.36
N GLN A 156 -13.36 8.03 -11.41
CA GLN A 156 -14.30 8.23 -12.50
C GLN A 156 -13.63 9.03 -13.61
N PRO A 157 -13.86 8.67 -14.90
CA PRO A 157 -13.41 9.51 -15.98
C PRO A 157 -14.07 10.89 -15.88
N MET A 158 -13.33 11.95 -16.19
CA MET A 158 -13.90 13.30 -16.20
C MET A 158 -14.92 13.41 -17.34
N LYS A 159 -16.15 13.78 -17.00
CA LYS A 159 -17.19 14.00 -18.01
C LYS A 159 -16.90 15.28 -18.77
N GLY A 160 -17.14 15.27 -20.08
CA GLY A 160 -16.99 16.43 -20.93
C GLY A 160 -15.56 16.77 -21.30
N ALA A 161 -14.63 15.87 -21.04
CA ALA A 161 -13.24 16.05 -21.48
C ALA A 161 -13.11 15.74 -22.97
#